data_5a34d991d44d8be16e68539c644abc82
#
_entry.id   5a34d991d44d8be16e68539c644abc82
#
_cell.length_a   1.000
_cell.length_b   1.000
_cell.length_c   1.000
_cell.angle_alpha   90.00
_cell.angle_beta   90.00
_cell.angle_gamma   90.00
#
_symmetry.space_group_name_H-M   'P 1'
#
loop_
_entity.id
_entity.type
_entity.pdbx_description
1 polymer ?
#
loop_
_entity_poly.entity_id
_entity_poly.type
_entity_poly.pdbx_seq_one_letter_code
_entity_poly.pdbx_strand_id
1 'polypeptide(L)'
;MQYKTGTQDYLGITIDYDREADLNDFSLNTLKDRYFWKDETHAQEAFARASVYSATYQGVTDFDLAQRLYDYASKSWFMFSTPILSNGGTTRGLPISCFLNFVPDSRSGLSAHYDENIWLTSSGGGLGGYWGAVRSNGVATSNGSQSTGSIPFMHVVDSQMLAFNQGVTRRGAYAAYMDISHPEIEEFIAMRKTTGGDLNRKCLNLHNGVNVSDEYLYAVEHDLPWRLIDPKSKQAVKTVSARDLWWQLVHTRAETGEPYIVNTDRCNEYLPQKQKDLGLTVRQSNLCSEITLPTSEERTAVCCLSSVNLEYFDEWKEDENFISDLVTMLDNTLEHFIDNAVEEQPQAPVDTLEGFMEYVGQDKTGFAKAAYSAYRERAVGLGAMGFHSYLQRNGLSFEGMYAASFNNRAFKHIKERATEASRVLAGLRGEAPDMAGSGLRNSHLLAIAPNASSSIICGGTSPSIEPTRANIFTHKTLSGSYRVKNKYLEKLLESKGMNNEKIWKDISAAEGSVAAIEGLSEEEKETFKTAPEINQIWVIEHAYQRQPYVCQSQSVNTFFEPPPSNAPQETHDQYLEYVNNVHWVGANKLKSMYYYRTTAARNAENVNVKIPRIKLEEGECLSCEG
;
A
#
# COMPACT_ATOMS: atom_id res chain seq x y z
N MET A 1 -27.61 2.30 -22.43
CA MET A 1 -26.51 3.27 -22.62
C MET A 1 -26.40 3.52 -24.12
N GLN A 2 -26.33 4.79 -24.54
CA GLN A 2 -25.94 5.10 -25.92
C GLN A 2 -24.42 4.82 -26.00
N TYR A 3 -24.02 3.87 -26.84
CA TYR A 3 -22.59 3.60 -27.08
C TYR A 3 -22.01 4.84 -27.78
N LYS A 4 -21.09 5.53 -27.12
CA LYS A 4 -20.28 6.58 -27.74
C LYS A 4 -19.10 5.89 -28.45
N THR A 5 -18.72 6.40 -29.61
CA THR A 5 -17.59 5.89 -30.41
C THR A 5 -16.79 7.03 -30.96
N GLY A 6 -15.55 6.78 -31.33
CA GLY A 6 -14.64 7.74 -31.89
C GLY A 6 -14.14 8.80 -30.89
N THR A 7 -13.48 9.81 -31.42
CA THR A 7 -12.87 10.88 -30.62
C THR A 7 -13.85 12.05 -30.37
N GLN A 8 -13.77 12.65 -29.19
CA GLN A 8 -14.57 13.81 -28.80
C GLN A 8 -13.76 14.73 -27.86
N ASP A 9 -14.00 16.03 -27.96
CA ASP A 9 -13.48 16.99 -26.98
C ASP A 9 -14.25 16.89 -25.65
N TYR A 10 -13.53 16.73 -24.54
CA TYR A 10 -14.08 16.61 -23.19
C TYR A 10 -13.15 17.28 -22.18
N LEU A 11 -13.66 18.23 -21.43
CA LEU A 11 -12.91 19.02 -20.44
C LEU A 11 -11.63 19.71 -21.01
N GLY A 12 -11.62 20.06 -22.28
CA GLY A 12 -10.50 20.74 -22.95
C GLY A 12 -9.40 19.81 -23.50
N ILE A 13 -9.61 18.51 -23.47
CA ILE A 13 -8.75 17.50 -24.11
C ILE A 13 -9.56 16.60 -25.04
N THR A 14 -8.88 15.91 -25.94
CA THR A 14 -9.52 14.96 -26.87
C THR A 14 -9.50 13.55 -26.26
N ILE A 15 -10.67 12.95 -26.09
CA ILE A 15 -10.82 11.57 -25.60
C ILE A 15 -11.29 10.64 -26.73
N ASP A 16 -10.95 9.35 -26.61
CA ASP A 16 -11.26 8.31 -27.59
C ASP A 16 -12.07 7.18 -26.94
N TYR A 17 -13.37 7.17 -27.21
CA TYR A 17 -14.28 6.17 -26.64
C TYR A 17 -14.01 4.74 -27.14
N ASP A 18 -13.37 4.58 -28.30
CA ASP A 18 -13.09 3.25 -28.86
C ASP A 18 -12.06 2.48 -28.01
N ARG A 19 -11.26 3.17 -27.19
CA ARG A 19 -10.32 2.55 -26.23
C ARG A 19 -11.01 1.79 -25.09
N GLU A 20 -12.32 1.94 -24.88
CA GLU A 20 -13.06 1.10 -23.93
C GLU A 20 -13.10 -0.37 -24.33
N ALA A 21 -12.91 -0.70 -25.61
CA ALA A 21 -12.84 -2.07 -26.09
C ALA A 21 -11.66 -2.88 -25.49
N ASP A 22 -10.64 -2.18 -24.99
CA ASP A 22 -9.49 -2.82 -24.33
C ASP A 22 -9.77 -3.20 -22.87
N LEU A 23 -10.89 -2.71 -22.29
CA LEU A 23 -11.30 -3.01 -20.92
C LEU A 23 -12.33 -4.14 -20.92
N ASN A 24 -12.11 -5.13 -20.04
CA ASN A 24 -13.10 -6.19 -19.86
C ASN A 24 -14.31 -5.72 -19.02
N ASP A 25 -15.38 -6.51 -19.03
CA ASP A 25 -16.64 -6.21 -18.32
C ASP A 25 -16.41 -5.98 -16.81
N PHE A 26 -15.49 -6.71 -16.21
CA PHE A 26 -15.17 -6.55 -14.79
C PHE A 26 -14.53 -5.19 -14.51
N SER A 27 -13.58 -4.76 -15.35
CA SER A 27 -12.96 -3.42 -15.28
C SER A 27 -14.00 -2.32 -15.43
N LEU A 28 -14.86 -2.40 -16.46
CA LEU A 28 -15.89 -1.39 -16.72
C LEU A 28 -16.92 -1.28 -15.59
N ASN A 29 -17.39 -2.41 -15.06
CA ASN A 29 -18.33 -2.39 -13.95
C ASN A 29 -17.70 -1.87 -12.66
N THR A 30 -16.43 -2.21 -12.39
CA THR A 30 -15.68 -1.66 -11.26
C THR A 30 -15.54 -0.13 -11.36
N LEU A 31 -15.21 0.38 -12.56
CA LEU A 31 -15.14 1.82 -12.82
C LEU A 31 -16.49 2.50 -12.58
N LYS A 32 -17.56 1.94 -13.11
CA LYS A 32 -18.93 2.44 -12.93
C LYS A 32 -19.37 2.46 -11.47
N ASP A 33 -19.11 1.40 -10.73
CA ASP A 33 -19.58 1.25 -9.35
C ASP A 33 -18.84 2.17 -8.36
N ARG A 34 -17.58 2.51 -8.64
CA ARG A 34 -16.72 3.17 -7.66
C ARG A 34 -16.15 4.53 -8.08
N TYR A 35 -15.95 4.77 -9.38
CA TYR A 35 -15.13 5.88 -9.85
C TYR A 35 -15.90 6.95 -10.64
N PHE A 36 -17.00 6.60 -11.29
CA PHE A 36 -17.77 7.57 -12.07
C PHE A 36 -18.38 8.66 -11.19
N TRP A 37 -18.37 9.88 -11.71
CA TRP A 37 -18.87 11.06 -11.02
C TRP A 37 -20.01 11.72 -11.81
N LYS A 38 -21.13 12.01 -11.13
CA LYS A 38 -22.32 12.66 -11.73
C LYS A 38 -22.76 11.97 -13.03
N ASP A 39 -22.61 12.68 -14.15
CA ASP A 39 -23.09 12.28 -15.47
C ASP A 39 -22.08 11.44 -16.27
N GLU A 40 -20.95 11.06 -15.66
CA GLU A 40 -19.99 10.16 -16.30
C GLU A 40 -20.62 8.79 -16.56
N THR A 41 -20.45 8.31 -17.78
CA THR A 41 -21.03 7.03 -18.23
C THR A 41 -19.98 6.10 -18.84
N HIS A 42 -18.79 6.62 -19.13
CA HIS A 42 -17.70 5.94 -19.81
C HIS A 42 -16.37 6.09 -19.03
N ALA A 43 -15.52 5.07 -19.09
CA ALA A 43 -14.21 5.07 -18.45
C ALA A 43 -13.35 6.25 -18.91
N GLN A 44 -13.44 6.58 -20.21
CA GLN A 44 -12.68 7.67 -20.83
C GLN A 44 -12.98 9.04 -20.22
N GLU A 45 -14.23 9.28 -19.80
CA GLU A 45 -14.65 10.52 -19.14
C GLU A 45 -14.03 10.65 -17.74
N ALA A 46 -13.99 9.55 -16.96
CA ALA A 46 -13.36 9.52 -15.64
C ALA A 46 -11.83 9.70 -15.74
N PHE A 47 -11.19 9.07 -16.72
CA PHE A 47 -9.75 9.24 -16.97
C PHE A 47 -9.43 10.69 -17.38
N ALA A 48 -10.24 11.30 -18.24
CA ALA A 48 -10.09 12.71 -18.65
C ALA A 48 -10.22 13.66 -17.45
N ARG A 49 -11.24 13.48 -16.59
CA ARG A 49 -11.42 14.29 -15.38
C ARG A 49 -10.21 14.23 -14.48
N ALA A 50 -9.73 13.02 -14.18
CA ALA A 50 -8.56 12.84 -13.33
C ALA A 50 -7.28 13.43 -13.96
N SER A 51 -7.12 13.33 -15.28
CA SER A 51 -6.00 13.89 -16.02
C SER A 51 -5.96 15.42 -15.97
N VAL A 52 -7.10 16.07 -16.25
CA VAL A 52 -7.22 17.55 -16.20
C VAL A 52 -7.00 18.06 -14.77
N TYR A 53 -7.57 17.40 -13.76
CA TYR A 53 -7.34 17.74 -12.36
C TYR A 53 -5.86 17.64 -11.98
N SER A 54 -5.21 16.53 -12.32
CA SER A 54 -3.82 16.27 -11.96
C SER A 54 -2.81 17.07 -12.80
N ALA A 55 -3.22 17.61 -13.94
CA ALA A 55 -2.43 18.54 -14.75
C ALA A 55 -2.56 20.01 -14.31
N THR A 56 -3.36 20.29 -13.27
CA THR A 56 -3.57 21.64 -12.74
C THR A 56 -2.61 21.90 -11.58
N TYR A 57 -1.89 23.01 -11.63
CA TYR A 57 -1.00 23.48 -10.58
C TYR A 57 -1.32 24.93 -10.24
N GLN A 58 -1.61 25.23 -8.95
CA GLN A 58 -2.00 26.57 -8.50
C GLN A 58 -3.08 27.24 -9.36
N GLY A 59 -4.11 26.49 -9.71
CA GLY A 59 -5.26 26.95 -10.51
C GLY A 59 -5.02 27.07 -12.01
N VAL A 60 -3.84 26.76 -12.52
CA VAL A 60 -3.51 26.79 -13.95
C VAL A 60 -3.40 25.37 -14.49
N THR A 61 -4.21 25.04 -15.49
CA THR A 61 -4.20 23.72 -16.15
C THR A 61 -3.26 23.71 -17.36
N ASP A 62 -2.31 22.75 -17.34
CA ASP A 62 -1.51 22.40 -18.52
C ASP A 62 -2.28 21.34 -19.33
N PHE A 63 -2.94 21.78 -20.40
CA PHE A 63 -3.76 20.89 -21.24
C PHE A 63 -2.93 19.92 -22.08
N ASP A 64 -1.67 20.24 -22.38
CA ASP A 64 -0.79 19.32 -23.07
C ASP A 64 -0.38 18.16 -22.13
N LEU A 65 -0.07 18.47 -20.88
CA LEU A 65 0.13 17.45 -19.83
C LEU A 65 -1.16 16.64 -19.60
N ALA A 66 -2.32 17.29 -19.50
CA ALA A 66 -3.60 16.62 -19.32
C ALA A 66 -3.89 15.62 -20.44
N GLN A 67 -3.62 16.00 -21.69
CA GLN A 67 -3.80 15.12 -22.86
C GLN A 67 -2.87 13.92 -22.78
N ARG A 68 -1.58 14.11 -22.45
CA ARG A 68 -0.64 12.99 -22.34
C ARG A 68 -1.02 12.04 -21.19
N LEU A 69 -1.38 12.57 -20.01
CA LEU A 69 -1.85 11.75 -18.88
C LEU A 69 -3.08 10.93 -19.24
N TYR A 70 -4.05 11.53 -19.94
CA TYR A 70 -5.21 10.80 -20.47
C TYR A 70 -4.79 9.69 -21.42
N ASP A 71 -3.91 10.00 -22.38
CA ASP A 71 -3.43 9.02 -23.35
C ASP A 71 -2.74 7.84 -22.68
N TYR A 72 -1.90 8.10 -21.67
CA TYR A 72 -1.22 7.05 -20.91
C TYR A 72 -2.20 6.17 -20.12
N ALA A 73 -3.15 6.79 -19.40
CA ALA A 73 -4.15 6.05 -18.62
C ALA A 73 -5.07 5.21 -19.52
N SER A 74 -5.55 5.78 -20.62
CA SER A 74 -6.44 5.08 -21.55
C SER A 74 -5.76 3.95 -22.33
N LYS A 75 -4.42 3.98 -22.48
CA LYS A 75 -3.59 2.89 -23.01
C LYS A 75 -3.18 1.87 -21.95
N SER A 76 -3.62 2.03 -20.70
CA SER A 76 -3.22 1.20 -19.56
C SER A 76 -1.71 1.17 -19.29
N TRP A 77 -0.96 2.21 -19.65
CA TRP A 77 0.46 2.33 -19.35
C TRP A 77 0.72 2.66 -17.88
N PHE A 78 -0.23 3.37 -17.25
CA PHE A 78 -0.29 3.59 -15.82
C PHE A 78 -1.75 3.67 -15.36
N MET A 79 -1.95 3.69 -14.06
CA MET A 79 -3.26 4.02 -13.50
C MET A 79 -3.10 4.95 -12.29
N PHE A 80 -3.97 5.95 -12.24
CA PHE A 80 -4.15 6.78 -11.05
C PHE A 80 -4.45 5.92 -9.82
N SER A 81 -3.96 6.34 -8.67
CA SER A 81 -4.45 5.74 -7.42
C SER A 81 -5.94 5.97 -7.26
N THR A 82 -6.59 5.09 -6.51
CA THR A 82 -8.04 5.18 -6.27
C THR A 82 -8.49 6.57 -5.82
N PRO A 83 -7.83 7.27 -4.86
CA PRO A 83 -8.27 8.61 -4.47
C PRO A 83 -8.14 9.66 -5.57
N ILE A 84 -7.11 9.62 -6.39
CA ILE A 84 -6.97 10.56 -7.50
C ILE A 84 -8.09 10.33 -8.53
N LEU A 85 -8.32 9.08 -8.93
CA LEU A 85 -9.35 8.76 -9.93
C LEU A 85 -10.77 8.98 -9.41
N SER A 86 -11.06 8.64 -8.14
CA SER A 86 -12.41 8.77 -7.58
C SER A 86 -12.75 10.19 -7.12
N ASN A 87 -11.78 10.92 -6.58
CA ASN A 87 -12.00 12.20 -5.91
C ASN A 87 -11.47 13.40 -6.71
N GLY A 88 -10.41 13.22 -7.51
CA GLY A 88 -9.81 14.30 -8.29
C GLY A 88 -10.82 14.96 -9.23
N GLY A 89 -10.96 16.29 -9.14
CA GLY A 89 -11.95 17.06 -9.87
C GLY A 89 -13.41 16.87 -9.39
N THR A 90 -13.61 16.33 -8.19
CA THR A 90 -14.93 16.08 -7.58
C THR A 90 -15.06 16.73 -6.20
N THR A 91 -16.23 16.61 -5.57
CA THR A 91 -16.48 17.03 -4.19
C THR A 91 -16.52 15.86 -3.22
N ARG A 92 -16.02 14.67 -3.61
CA ARG A 92 -16.11 13.43 -2.79
C ARG A 92 -15.12 13.37 -1.64
N GLY A 93 -13.97 14.01 -1.75
CA GLY A 93 -12.90 13.96 -0.74
C GLY A 93 -11.56 14.38 -1.33
N LEU A 94 -10.49 14.07 -0.59
CA LEU A 94 -9.13 14.43 -0.98
C LEU A 94 -8.50 13.39 -1.92
N PRO A 95 -7.54 13.79 -2.77
CA PRO A 95 -6.85 12.89 -3.70
C PRO A 95 -5.72 12.08 -3.03
N ILE A 96 -5.64 12.08 -1.72
CA ILE A 96 -4.59 11.43 -0.91
C ILE A 96 -5.15 10.21 -0.19
N SER A 97 -4.38 9.12 -0.20
CA SER A 97 -4.78 7.86 0.43
C SER A 97 -4.02 7.51 1.70
N CYS A 98 -2.81 8.03 1.90
CA CYS A 98 -1.89 7.52 2.91
C CYS A 98 -1.41 8.62 3.84
N PHE A 99 -1.69 8.42 5.14
CA PHE A 99 -1.25 9.29 6.22
C PHE A 99 -0.57 8.44 7.31
N LEU A 100 0.51 8.98 7.89
CA LEU A 100 1.23 8.36 8.99
C LEU A 100 1.31 9.37 10.13
N ASN A 101 0.72 9.04 11.28
CA ASN A 101 0.74 9.94 12.42
C ASN A 101 1.45 9.36 13.64
N PHE A 102 1.87 10.23 14.52
CA PHE A 102 2.54 9.93 15.78
C PHE A 102 1.56 10.09 16.94
N VAL A 103 1.61 9.19 17.91
CA VAL A 103 0.75 9.24 19.11
C VAL A 103 1.56 9.75 20.31
N PRO A 104 1.35 11.02 20.74
CA PRO A 104 2.04 11.56 21.91
C PRO A 104 1.55 10.93 23.22
N ASP A 105 2.49 10.70 24.16
CA ASP A 105 2.19 10.15 25.49
C ASP A 105 1.64 11.21 26.47
N SER A 106 0.51 11.80 26.12
CA SER A 106 -0.21 12.76 26.97
C SER A 106 -1.71 12.74 26.70
N ARG A 107 -2.52 13.21 27.64
CA ARG A 107 -3.98 13.31 27.44
C ARG A 107 -4.35 14.25 26.29
N SER A 108 -3.67 15.39 26.20
CA SER A 108 -3.87 16.33 25.10
C SER A 108 -3.43 15.73 23.77
N GLY A 109 -2.28 15.01 23.74
CA GLY A 109 -1.79 14.32 22.55
C GLY A 109 -2.73 13.21 22.07
N LEU A 110 -3.24 12.37 22.96
CA LEU A 110 -4.24 11.35 22.63
C LEU A 110 -5.54 11.97 22.09
N SER A 111 -6.02 13.07 22.72
CA SER A 111 -7.21 13.77 22.26
C SER A 111 -7.01 14.35 20.85
N ALA A 112 -5.88 15.02 20.62
CA ALA A 112 -5.53 15.56 19.32
C ALA A 112 -5.36 14.47 18.25
N HIS A 113 -4.80 13.31 18.62
CA HIS A 113 -4.68 12.15 17.73
C HIS A 113 -6.05 11.62 17.31
N TYR A 114 -7.01 11.52 18.23
CA TYR A 114 -8.37 11.08 17.89
C TYR A 114 -9.10 12.07 16.98
N ASP A 115 -8.92 13.37 17.23
CA ASP A 115 -9.47 14.42 16.37
C ASP A 115 -8.87 14.36 14.96
N GLU A 116 -7.55 14.31 14.85
CA GLU A 116 -6.84 14.18 13.57
C GLU A 116 -7.31 12.94 12.78
N ASN A 117 -7.45 11.79 13.44
CA ASN A 117 -7.94 10.57 12.80
C ASN A 117 -9.34 10.74 12.20
N ILE A 118 -10.23 11.49 12.85
CA ILE A 118 -11.57 11.77 12.32
C ILE A 118 -11.50 12.55 11.02
N TRP A 119 -10.68 13.62 10.98
CA TRP A 119 -10.51 14.45 9.80
C TRP A 119 -9.92 13.67 8.62
N LEU A 120 -8.82 12.97 8.85
CA LEU A 120 -8.10 12.22 7.83
C LEU A 120 -8.93 11.04 7.29
N THR A 121 -9.58 10.28 8.18
CA THR A 121 -10.42 9.14 7.79
C THR A 121 -11.66 9.58 7.01
N SER A 122 -12.35 10.63 7.47
CA SER A 122 -13.54 11.16 6.79
C SER A 122 -13.25 11.68 5.38
N SER A 123 -11.99 12.03 5.11
CA SER A 123 -11.51 12.47 3.79
C SER A 123 -11.03 11.31 2.89
N GLY A 124 -11.12 10.05 3.37
CA GLY A 124 -10.76 8.85 2.62
C GLY A 124 -9.34 8.35 2.83
N GLY A 125 -8.62 8.90 3.79
CA GLY A 125 -7.27 8.47 4.13
C GLY A 125 -7.22 7.18 4.90
N GLY A 126 -6.31 6.27 4.51
CA GLY A 126 -5.85 5.17 5.33
C GLY A 126 -4.72 5.65 6.26
N LEU A 127 -4.72 5.19 7.49
CA LEU A 127 -3.85 5.69 8.55
C LEU A 127 -2.85 4.64 9.02
N GLY A 128 -1.61 5.07 9.26
CA GLY A 128 -0.60 4.31 9.99
C GLY A 128 -0.17 5.07 11.24
N GLY A 129 -0.46 4.58 12.44
CA GLY A 129 -0.15 5.30 13.67
C GLY A 129 0.95 4.63 14.49
N TYR A 130 1.92 5.44 14.95
CA TYR A 130 3.01 4.98 15.80
C TYR A 130 2.64 5.08 17.29
N TRP A 131 2.55 3.94 17.95
CA TRP A 131 2.19 3.80 19.36
C TRP A 131 3.38 3.51 20.30
N GLY A 132 4.56 3.33 19.73
CA GLY A 132 5.76 3.00 20.49
C GLY A 132 6.23 4.08 21.47
N ALA A 133 5.68 5.30 21.43
CA ALA A 133 5.97 6.37 22.37
C ALA A 133 5.05 6.38 23.60
N VAL A 134 3.91 5.68 23.56
CA VAL A 134 2.91 5.68 24.65
C VAL A 134 3.37 4.73 25.75
N ARG A 135 3.38 5.25 27.01
CA ARG A 135 3.79 4.47 28.20
C ARG A 135 2.97 3.19 28.38
N SER A 136 3.62 2.17 28.90
CA SER A 136 3.01 0.87 29.13
C SER A 136 2.05 0.84 30.33
N ASN A 137 1.30 -0.25 30.44
CA ASN A 137 0.42 -0.54 31.56
C ASN A 137 1.20 -0.55 32.88
N GLY A 138 0.59 -0.03 33.95
CA GLY A 138 1.15 0.04 35.29
C GLY A 138 2.14 1.19 35.54
N VAL A 139 2.59 1.92 34.51
CA VAL A 139 3.48 3.06 34.67
C VAL A 139 2.72 4.25 35.28
N ALA A 140 3.35 4.92 36.25
CA ALA A 140 2.72 6.03 36.98
C ALA A 140 2.37 7.22 36.06
N THR A 141 1.23 7.81 36.30
CA THR A 141 0.76 9.03 35.65
C THR A 141 1.06 10.25 36.54
N SER A 142 0.97 11.45 35.97
CA SER A 142 1.24 12.70 36.69
C SER A 142 0.36 12.97 37.91
N ASN A 143 -0.83 12.35 37.96
CA ASN A 143 -1.77 12.49 39.09
C ASN A 143 -1.70 11.32 40.09
N GLY A 144 -0.67 10.48 40.01
CA GLY A 144 -0.45 9.38 40.96
C GLY A 144 -1.25 8.09 40.67
N SER A 145 -2.04 8.04 39.60
CA SER A 145 -2.67 6.81 39.12
C SER A 145 -1.72 6.00 38.24
N GLN A 146 -2.13 4.79 37.85
CA GLN A 146 -1.40 3.96 36.90
C GLN A 146 -2.01 4.04 35.50
N SER A 147 -1.15 3.99 34.48
CA SER A 147 -1.57 3.88 33.07
C SER A 147 -2.24 2.55 32.82
N THR A 148 -3.26 2.53 31.99
CA THR A 148 -3.91 1.31 31.46
C THR A 148 -3.15 0.69 30.31
N GLY A 149 -2.08 1.36 29.84
CA GLY A 149 -1.30 0.98 28.66
C GLY A 149 -1.85 1.51 27.35
N SER A 150 -1.19 1.17 26.25
CA SER A 150 -1.51 1.68 24.90
C SER A 150 -2.73 0.97 24.26
N ILE A 151 -2.94 -0.31 24.53
CA ILE A 151 -3.98 -1.11 23.83
C ILE A 151 -5.42 -0.61 24.09
N PRO A 152 -5.85 -0.23 25.31
CA PRO A 152 -7.17 0.35 25.51
C PRO A 152 -7.39 1.67 24.75
N PHE A 153 -6.35 2.46 24.53
CA PHE A 153 -6.42 3.68 23.70
C PHE A 153 -6.51 3.35 22.21
N MET A 154 -5.85 2.28 21.74
CA MET A 154 -6.04 1.75 20.38
C MET A 154 -7.47 1.26 20.17
N HIS A 155 -8.13 0.67 21.19
CA HIS A 155 -9.52 0.23 21.11
C HIS A 155 -10.50 1.38 20.83
N VAL A 156 -10.18 2.60 21.26
CA VAL A 156 -10.94 3.79 20.88
C VAL A 156 -10.80 4.06 19.36
N VAL A 157 -9.60 3.95 18.81
CA VAL A 157 -9.36 4.08 17.36
C VAL A 157 -10.07 2.97 16.58
N ASP A 158 -10.07 1.74 17.10
CA ASP A 158 -10.82 0.61 16.53
C ASP A 158 -12.29 0.96 16.30
N SER A 159 -12.92 1.57 17.32
CA SER A 159 -14.30 2.03 17.26
C SER A 159 -14.48 3.25 16.33
N GLN A 160 -13.51 4.17 16.27
CA GLN A 160 -13.53 5.31 15.35
C GLN A 160 -13.55 4.85 13.89
N MET A 161 -12.73 3.86 13.52
CA MET A 161 -12.66 3.35 12.15
C MET A 161 -13.98 2.72 11.69
N LEU A 162 -14.81 2.21 12.62
CA LEU A 162 -16.15 1.73 12.31
C LEU A 162 -17.18 2.85 12.20
N ALA A 163 -17.00 3.94 12.97
CA ALA A 163 -17.93 5.06 13.02
C ALA A 163 -17.77 6.05 11.86
N PHE A 164 -16.53 6.36 11.49
CA PHE A 164 -16.21 7.36 10.48
C PHE A 164 -15.85 6.69 9.15
N ASN A 165 -16.88 6.45 8.35
CA ASN A 165 -16.75 5.92 6.99
C ASN A 165 -16.85 7.04 5.96
N GLN A 166 -16.06 6.95 4.90
CA GLN A 166 -16.15 7.81 3.74
C GLN A 166 -17.19 7.25 2.74
N GLY A 167 -18.46 7.50 2.95
CA GLY A 167 -19.52 7.21 1.98
C GLY A 167 -19.45 5.81 1.33
N VAL A 168 -19.68 5.74 0.03
CA VAL A 168 -19.80 4.48 -0.73
C VAL A 168 -18.44 3.87 -1.12
N THR A 169 -17.37 4.66 -1.16
CA THR A 169 -16.12 4.26 -1.83
C THR A 169 -15.05 3.66 -0.91
N ARG A 170 -14.94 4.09 0.35
CA ARG A 170 -13.93 3.61 1.30
C ARG A 170 -14.42 3.60 2.74
N ARG A 171 -14.01 2.60 3.51
CA ARG A 171 -14.19 2.54 4.98
C ARG A 171 -12.97 3.13 5.67
N GLY A 172 -13.16 3.65 6.90
CA GLY A 172 -12.05 4.01 7.77
C GLY A 172 -11.18 2.78 8.02
N ALA A 173 -9.86 2.93 7.87
CA ALA A 173 -8.92 1.86 8.16
C ALA A 173 -7.62 2.42 8.74
N TYR A 174 -7.07 1.68 9.70
CA TYR A 174 -5.93 2.10 10.49
C TYR A 174 -5.03 0.91 10.81
N ALA A 175 -3.72 1.09 10.65
CA ALA A 175 -2.70 0.16 11.10
C ALA A 175 -1.94 0.78 12.30
N ALA A 176 -1.98 0.10 13.45
CA ALA A 176 -1.19 0.48 14.61
C ALA A 176 0.21 -0.13 14.51
N TYR A 177 1.25 0.65 14.85
CA TYR A 177 2.64 0.21 14.84
C TYR A 177 3.26 0.34 16.23
N MET A 178 4.00 -0.69 16.64
CA MET A 178 4.65 -0.75 17.95
C MET A 178 6.04 -1.36 17.82
N ASP A 179 7.00 -0.83 18.60
CA ASP A 179 8.36 -1.36 18.62
C ASP A 179 8.42 -2.72 19.35
N ILE A 180 9.22 -3.62 18.81
CA ILE A 180 9.44 -4.97 19.39
C ILE A 180 10.00 -4.92 20.83
N SER A 181 10.53 -3.79 21.24
CA SER A 181 11.04 -3.56 22.60
C SER A 181 9.99 -3.00 23.57
N HIS A 182 8.76 -2.71 23.10
CA HIS A 182 7.72 -2.15 23.99
C HIS A 182 7.20 -3.19 24.99
N PRO A 183 6.92 -2.84 26.26
CA PRO A 183 6.45 -3.80 27.27
C PRO A 183 5.16 -4.52 26.96
N GLU A 184 4.28 -3.93 26.16
CA GLU A 184 2.99 -4.51 25.75
C GLU A 184 3.06 -5.28 24.42
N ILE A 185 4.25 -5.52 23.87
CA ILE A 185 4.42 -6.10 22.52
C ILE A 185 3.80 -7.49 22.37
N GLU A 186 3.89 -8.35 23.39
CA GLU A 186 3.33 -9.70 23.36
C GLU A 186 1.79 -9.65 23.22
N GLU A 187 1.14 -8.72 23.92
CA GLU A 187 -0.30 -8.49 23.85
C GLU A 187 -0.69 -7.81 22.52
N PHE A 188 0.11 -6.84 22.08
CA PHE A 188 -0.09 -6.15 20.80
C PHE A 188 -0.04 -7.11 19.60
N ILE A 189 0.91 -8.05 19.58
CA ILE A 189 0.99 -9.09 18.54
C ILE A 189 -0.32 -9.90 18.51
N ALA A 190 -0.90 -10.21 19.68
CA ALA A 190 -2.10 -11.03 19.81
C ALA A 190 -3.43 -10.27 19.79
N MET A 191 -3.43 -8.91 19.65
CA MET A 191 -4.63 -8.10 19.84
C MET A 191 -5.75 -8.38 18.82
N ARG A 192 -5.42 -8.95 17.66
CA ARG A 192 -6.38 -9.33 16.62
C ARG A 192 -6.91 -10.77 16.74
N LYS A 193 -6.38 -11.59 17.64
CA LYS A 193 -6.90 -12.93 17.85
C LYS A 193 -8.31 -12.86 18.45
N THR A 194 -9.25 -13.58 17.84
CA THR A 194 -10.66 -13.59 18.27
C THR A 194 -10.92 -14.40 19.54
N THR A 195 -9.96 -15.23 19.94
CA THR A 195 -10.06 -16.13 21.11
C THR A 195 -9.20 -15.64 22.26
N GLY A 196 -9.69 -15.84 23.48
CA GLY A 196 -8.95 -15.56 24.74
C GLY A 196 -8.81 -14.07 25.07
N GLY A 197 -8.52 -13.76 26.32
CA GLY A 197 -8.22 -12.42 26.82
C GLY A 197 -9.44 -11.51 27.03
N ASP A 198 -9.14 -10.29 27.51
CA ASP A 198 -10.14 -9.23 27.75
C ASP A 198 -10.52 -8.54 26.42
N LEU A 199 -11.80 -8.49 26.11
CA LEU A 199 -12.32 -7.86 24.89
C LEU A 199 -11.98 -6.35 24.80
N ASN A 200 -11.86 -5.66 25.95
CA ASN A 200 -11.45 -4.24 25.97
C ASN A 200 -9.98 -4.04 25.59
N ARG A 201 -9.22 -5.12 25.46
CA ARG A 201 -7.82 -5.14 25.04
C ARG A 201 -7.63 -5.86 23.69
N LYS A 202 -8.70 -5.94 22.91
CA LYS A 202 -8.72 -6.46 21.54
C LYS A 202 -9.06 -5.33 20.55
N CYS A 203 -8.42 -5.36 19.39
CA CYS A 203 -8.65 -4.41 18.31
C CYS A 203 -8.83 -5.21 17.02
N LEU A 204 -10.05 -5.72 16.79
CA LEU A 204 -10.32 -6.66 15.71
C LEU A 204 -10.47 -5.99 14.33
N ASN A 205 -10.73 -4.68 14.31
CA ASN A 205 -10.91 -3.90 13.09
C ASN A 205 -9.66 -3.06 12.72
N LEU A 206 -8.66 -3.00 13.61
CA LEU A 206 -7.36 -2.39 13.30
C LEU A 206 -6.43 -3.43 12.68
N HIS A 207 -5.59 -2.98 11.77
CA HIS A 207 -4.38 -3.71 11.38
C HIS A 207 -3.27 -3.42 12.38
N ASN A 208 -2.26 -4.27 12.44
CA ASN A 208 -1.10 -4.04 13.28
C ASN A 208 0.21 -4.38 12.57
N GLY A 209 1.26 -3.64 12.94
CA GLY A 209 2.61 -3.84 12.45
C GLY A 209 3.63 -3.77 13.59
N VAL A 210 4.60 -4.66 13.57
CA VAL A 210 5.69 -4.71 14.55
C VAL A 210 6.95 -4.11 13.93
N ASN A 211 7.48 -3.11 14.61
CA ASN A 211 8.77 -2.53 14.26
C ASN A 211 9.89 -3.38 14.84
N VAL A 212 10.73 -3.95 14.00
CA VAL A 212 11.93 -4.68 14.39
C VAL A 212 13.17 -3.83 14.14
N SER A 213 14.24 -4.10 14.89
CA SER A 213 15.56 -3.50 14.73
C SER A 213 16.60 -4.56 14.35
N ASP A 214 17.72 -4.13 13.78
CA ASP A 214 18.83 -5.03 13.50
C ASP A 214 19.40 -5.62 14.80
N GLU A 215 19.39 -4.86 15.91
CA GLU A 215 19.79 -5.36 17.26
C GLU A 215 18.87 -6.51 17.72
N TYR A 216 17.56 -6.38 17.51
CA TYR A 216 16.62 -7.45 17.86
C TYR A 216 16.83 -8.70 17.01
N LEU A 217 17.00 -8.54 15.70
CA LEU A 217 17.26 -9.67 14.81
C LEU A 217 18.58 -10.37 15.17
N TYR A 218 19.61 -9.63 15.54
CA TYR A 218 20.85 -10.19 16.07
C TYR A 218 20.60 -11.00 17.36
N ALA A 219 19.76 -10.47 18.28
CA ALA A 219 19.42 -11.18 19.52
C ALA A 219 18.65 -12.49 19.24
N VAL A 220 17.76 -12.52 18.25
CA VAL A 220 17.04 -13.72 17.81
C VAL A 220 18.03 -14.77 17.28
N GLU A 221 18.95 -14.36 16.38
CA GLU A 221 19.94 -15.26 15.77
C GLU A 221 20.82 -15.94 16.83
N HIS A 222 21.27 -15.17 17.82
CA HIS A 222 22.22 -15.62 18.86
C HIS A 222 21.52 -16.13 20.13
N ASP A 223 20.20 -16.28 20.14
CA ASP A 223 19.40 -16.77 21.28
C ASP A 223 19.62 -15.96 22.55
N LEU A 224 19.64 -14.64 22.43
CA LEU A 224 19.90 -13.71 23.52
C LEU A 224 18.59 -13.28 24.22
N PRO A 225 18.68 -12.87 25.51
CA PRO A 225 17.57 -12.23 26.17
C PRO A 225 17.26 -10.84 25.54
N TRP A 226 15.99 -10.51 25.44
CA TRP A 226 15.51 -9.22 24.93
C TRP A 226 14.79 -8.43 26.01
N ARG A 227 15.19 -7.17 26.23
CA ARG A 227 14.60 -6.31 27.24
C ARG A 227 13.43 -5.53 26.66
N LEU A 228 12.28 -5.60 27.33
CA LEU A 228 11.13 -4.77 27.05
C LEU A 228 11.21 -3.49 27.88
N ILE A 229 11.33 -2.36 27.21
CA ILE A 229 11.69 -1.06 27.79
C ILE A 229 10.49 -0.10 27.66
N ASP A 230 10.03 0.42 28.78
CA ASP A 230 8.97 1.43 28.79
C ASP A 230 9.46 2.74 28.14
N PRO A 231 8.73 3.28 27.17
CA PRO A 231 9.17 4.45 26.42
C PRO A 231 9.22 5.74 27.25
N LYS A 232 8.45 5.82 28.36
CA LYS A 232 8.42 7.01 29.23
C LYS A 232 9.52 6.96 30.29
N SER A 233 9.59 5.87 31.04
CA SER A 233 10.56 5.71 32.13
C SER A 233 11.96 5.34 31.64
N LYS A 234 12.10 4.84 30.41
CA LYS A 234 13.33 4.28 29.83
C LYS A 234 13.90 3.10 30.61
N GLN A 235 13.07 2.45 31.44
CA GLN A 235 13.49 1.30 32.24
C GLN A 235 12.97 -0.01 31.64
N ALA A 236 13.76 -1.06 31.78
CA ALA A 236 13.33 -2.40 31.43
C ALA A 236 12.26 -2.87 32.42
N VAL A 237 11.08 -3.18 31.90
CA VAL A 237 9.93 -3.69 32.67
C VAL A 237 9.98 -5.20 32.74
N LYS A 238 10.41 -5.86 31.67
CA LYS A 238 10.47 -7.32 31.52
C LYS A 238 11.64 -7.70 30.62
N THR A 239 12.17 -8.90 30.82
CA THR A 239 13.12 -9.53 29.89
C THR A 239 12.49 -10.82 29.38
N VAL A 240 12.52 -11.04 28.07
CA VAL A 240 11.97 -12.21 27.38
C VAL A 240 13.04 -12.88 26.51
N SER A 241 12.80 -14.09 26.02
CA SER A 241 13.60 -14.68 24.96
C SER A 241 13.32 -13.97 23.64
N ALA A 242 14.35 -13.45 22.96
CA ALA A 242 14.18 -12.84 21.64
C ALA A 242 13.62 -13.85 20.63
N ARG A 243 14.09 -15.10 20.71
CA ARG A 243 13.66 -16.19 19.82
C ARG A 243 12.21 -16.59 20.05
N ASP A 244 11.75 -16.69 21.30
CA ASP A 244 10.35 -17.02 21.60
C ASP A 244 9.40 -15.90 21.13
N LEU A 245 9.82 -14.64 21.30
CA LEU A 245 9.04 -13.49 20.81
C LEU A 245 8.96 -13.46 19.27
N TRP A 246 10.05 -13.83 18.57
CA TRP A 246 10.04 -14.00 17.12
C TRP A 246 9.08 -15.11 16.69
N TRP A 247 9.12 -16.26 17.35
CA TRP A 247 8.19 -17.36 17.06
C TRP A 247 6.73 -16.96 17.30
N GLN A 248 6.44 -16.24 18.37
CA GLN A 248 5.10 -15.69 18.62
C GLN A 248 4.64 -14.78 17.48
N LEU A 249 5.53 -13.92 16.98
CA LEU A 249 5.23 -13.02 15.85
C LEU A 249 4.91 -13.81 14.58
N VAL A 250 5.80 -14.72 14.16
CA VAL A 250 5.64 -15.52 12.93
C VAL A 250 4.41 -16.43 13.02
N HIS A 251 4.19 -17.08 14.17
CA HIS A 251 3.03 -17.93 14.40
C HIS A 251 1.71 -17.13 14.33
N THR A 252 1.66 -15.96 14.94
CA THR A 252 0.46 -15.10 14.88
C THR A 252 0.21 -14.61 13.45
N ARG A 253 1.26 -14.30 12.69
CA ARG A 253 1.12 -13.97 11.26
C ARG A 253 0.53 -15.13 10.46
N ALA A 254 0.98 -16.36 10.70
CA ALA A 254 0.45 -17.54 10.04
C ALA A 254 -1.03 -17.80 10.39
N GLU A 255 -1.45 -17.45 11.59
CA GLU A 255 -2.82 -17.62 12.10
C GLU A 255 -3.79 -16.53 11.61
N THR A 256 -3.34 -15.28 11.56
CA THR A 256 -4.21 -14.11 11.35
C THR A 256 -3.92 -13.31 10.06
N GLY A 257 -2.83 -13.61 9.35
CA GLY A 257 -2.32 -12.79 8.23
C GLY A 257 -1.44 -11.62 8.66
N GLU A 258 -1.44 -11.25 9.93
CA GLU A 258 -0.76 -10.09 10.54
C GLU A 258 -0.11 -10.49 11.89
N PRO A 259 0.73 -9.65 12.52
CA PRO A 259 1.14 -8.27 12.19
C PRO A 259 2.02 -8.15 10.94
N TYR A 260 2.09 -6.92 10.36
CA TYR A 260 3.15 -6.56 9.42
C TYR A 260 4.50 -6.56 10.14
N ILE A 261 5.60 -6.63 9.40
CA ILE A 261 6.96 -6.49 9.96
C ILE A 261 7.61 -5.30 9.28
N VAL A 262 8.12 -4.34 10.05
CA VAL A 262 8.87 -3.18 9.54
C VAL A 262 10.24 -3.13 10.20
N ASN A 263 11.30 -3.19 9.40
CA ASN A 263 12.66 -2.97 9.89
C ASN A 263 12.94 -1.45 9.84
N THR A 264 12.80 -0.79 11.00
CA THR A 264 12.95 0.67 11.10
C THR A 264 14.39 1.13 10.88
N ASP A 265 15.39 0.33 11.23
CA ASP A 265 16.80 0.66 10.96
C ASP A 265 17.04 0.69 9.45
N ARG A 266 16.51 -0.31 8.74
CA ARG A 266 16.56 -0.36 7.28
C ARG A 266 15.83 0.81 6.64
N CYS A 267 14.67 1.20 7.16
CA CYS A 267 13.94 2.38 6.66
C CYS A 267 14.78 3.65 6.83
N ASN A 268 15.39 3.86 8.00
CA ASN A 268 16.21 5.03 8.29
C ASN A 268 17.55 5.02 7.54
N GLU A 269 18.09 3.85 7.19
CA GLU A 269 19.27 3.75 6.31
C GLU A 269 19.00 4.42 4.94
N TYR A 270 17.79 4.27 4.40
CA TYR A 270 17.41 4.83 3.10
C TYR A 270 16.83 6.25 3.15
N LEU A 271 16.67 6.83 4.33
CA LEU A 271 16.21 8.21 4.48
C LEU A 271 17.19 9.17 3.80
N PRO A 272 16.72 10.19 3.03
CA PRO A 272 17.59 11.19 2.43
C PRO A 272 18.52 11.86 3.42
N GLN A 273 19.78 12.11 3.04
CA GLN A 273 20.77 12.67 3.96
C GLN A 273 20.33 14.02 4.53
N LYS A 274 19.67 14.87 3.74
CA LYS A 274 19.12 16.15 4.20
C LYS A 274 18.12 15.99 5.34
N GLN A 275 17.25 14.98 5.27
CA GLN A 275 16.30 14.67 6.33
C GLN A 275 16.99 14.08 7.59
N LYS A 276 18.05 13.28 7.40
CA LYS A 276 18.89 12.82 8.52
C LYS A 276 19.59 14.00 9.23
N ASP A 277 20.11 14.94 8.47
CA ASP A 277 20.77 16.14 9.00
C ASP A 277 19.80 17.02 9.81
N LEU A 278 18.49 16.97 9.48
CA LEU A 278 17.42 17.62 10.25
C LEU A 278 16.95 16.80 11.47
N GLY A 279 17.55 15.63 11.72
CA GLY A 279 17.16 14.73 12.82
C GLY A 279 15.80 14.03 12.63
N LEU A 280 15.30 13.98 11.40
CA LEU A 280 14.05 13.30 11.09
C LEU A 280 14.23 11.78 11.13
N THR A 281 13.19 11.07 11.56
CA THR A 281 13.25 9.61 11.78
C THR A 281 11.97 8.94 11.31
N VAL A 282 12.10 7.88 10.55
CA VAL A 282 11.02 6.94 10.22
C VAL A 282 10.76 6.04 11.43
N ARG A 283 9.52 6.02 11.91
CA ARG A 283 9.09 5.25 13.10
C ARG A 283 8.11 4.14 12.80
N GLN A 284 7.43 4.20 11.67
CA GLN A 284 6.40 3.24 11.25
C GLN A 284 6.20 3.30 9.74
N SER A 285 5.22 2.55 9.28
CA SER A 285 4.71 2.65 7.90
C SER A 285 3.23 3.06 7.88
N ASN A 286 2.64 3.10 6.69
CA ASN A 286 1.21 3.37 6.47
C ASN A 286 0.37 2.09 6.61
N LEU A 287 -0.92 2.19 6.28
CA LEU A 287 -1.87 1.08 6.28
C LEU A 287 -1.41 -0.13 5.44
N CYS A 288 -0.75 0.11 4.31
CA CYS A 288 -0.35 -0.94 3.36
C CYS A 288 1.17 -1.23 3.36
N SER A 289 1.92 -0.66 4.30
CA SER A 289 3.34 -0.95 4.56
C SER A 289 4.35 -0.52 3.47
N GLU A 290 3.94 0.32 2.49
CA GLU A 290 4.83 0.83 1.43
C GLU A 290 5.43 2.21 1.72
N ILE A 291 4.85 3.00 2.64
CA ILE A 291 5.30 4.35 2.93
C ILE A 291 6.22 4.34 4.14
N THR A 292 7.41 4.91 3.98
CA THR A 292 8.43 5.03 5.03
C THR A 292 8.92 6.47 5.09
N LEU A 293 8.10 7.32 5.70
CA LEU A 293 8.35 8.76 5.86
C LEU A 293 8.49 9.11 7.33
N PRO A 294 9.26 10.17 7.67
CA PRO A 294 9.45 10.59 9.05
C PRO A 294 8.17 11.15 9.68
N THR A 295 7.94 10.81 10.95
CA THR A 295 6.82 11.31 11.74
C THR A 295 7.28 11.84 13.09
N SER A 296 6.53 12.79 13.65
CA SER A 296 6.76 13.35 14.99
C SER A 296 5.47 13.92 15.58
N GLU A 297 5.53 14.51 16.75
CA GLU A 297 4.39 15.24 17.34
C GLU A 297 3.88 16.36 16.45
N GLU A 298 4.75 16.95 15.63
CA GLU A 298 4.44 18.06 14.71
C GLU A 298 4.19 17.60 13.26
N ARG A 299 4.51 16.34 12.93
CA ARG A 299 4.50 15.84 11.56
C ARG A 299 3.62 14.61 11.40
N THR A 300 2.60 14.73 10.59
CA THR A 300 1.84 13.60 10.02
C THR A 300 2.26 13.46 8.56
N ALA A 301 2.98 12.40 8.26
CA ALA A 301 3.50 12.17 6.92
C ALA A 301 2.36 11.89 5.91
N VAL A 302 2.55 12.36 4.68
CA VAL A 302 1.59 12.26 3.58
C VAL A 302 2.29 11.74 2.34
N CYS A 303 1.68 10.78 1.65
CA CYS A 303 2.18 10.33 0.36
C CYS A 303 1.07 10.29 -0.69
N CYS A 304 1.38 10.87 -1.85
CA CYS A 304 0.55 10.80 -3.05
C CYS A 304 1.06 9.69 -3.96
N LEU A 305 0.17 8.77 -4.36
CA LEU A 305 0.52 7.54 -5.05
C LEU A 305 -0.10 7.45 -6.45
N SER A 306 0.59 6.79 -7.36
CA SER A 306 0.09 6.21 -8.62
C SER A 306 1.05 5.13 -9.08
N SER A 307 0.68 4.31 -10.06
CA SER A 307 1.50 3.18 -10.47
C SER A 307 1.62 3.02 -11.97
N VAL A 308 2.84 2.85 -12.46
CA VAL A 308 3.11 2.44 -13.85
C VAL A 308 2.70 0.98 -14.04
N ASN A 309 2.30 0.63 -15.26
CA ASN A 309 2.02 -0.75 -15.61
C ASN A 309 3.21 -1.36 -16.36
N LEU A 310 3.95 -2.21 -15.67
CA LEU A 310 5.13 -2.90 -16.20
C LEU A 310 4.81 -3.85 -17.35
N GLU A 311 3.56 -4.30 -17.47
CA GLU A 311 3.10 -5.13 -18.60
C GLU A 311 3.42 -4.49 -19.95
N TYR A 312 3.40 -3.16 -20.01
CA TYR A 312 3.67 -2.33 -21.18
C TYR A 312 5.03 -1.61 -21.13
N PHE A 313 5.96 -2.12 -20.31
CA PHE A 313 7.29 -1.50 -20.13
C PHE A 313 8.01 -1.22 -21.44
N ASP A 314 8.02 -2.18 -22.36
CA ASP A 314 8.73 -2.06 -23.64
C ASP A 314 8.10 -1.02 -24.58
N GLU A 315 6.86 -0.62 -24.33
CA GLU A 315 6.16 0.41 -25.09
C GLU A 315 6.44 1.81 -24.52
N TRP A 316 6.30 1.98 -23.20
CA TRP A 316 6.42 3.32 -22.59
C TRP A 316 7.83 3.72 -22.19
N LYS A 317 8.80 2.79 -22.09
CA LYS A 317 10.17 3.12 -21.68
C LYS A 317 10.90 4.07 -22.64
N GLU A 318 10.48 4.11 -23.90
CA GLU A 318 11.08 4.98 -24.93
C GLU A 318 10.41 6.38 -24.97
N ASP A 319 9.29 6.57 -24.27
CA ASP A 319 8.65 7.88 -24.14
C ASP A 319 9.40 8.71 -23.09
N GLU A 320 10.06 9.77 -23.54
CA GLU A 320 10.90 10.62 -22.68
C GLU A 320 10.08 11.40 -21.65
N ASN A 321 8.79 11.66 -21.91
CA ASN A 321 7.92 12.42 -21.03
C ASN A 321 7.23 11.53 -19.99
N PHE A 322 7.02 10.24 -20.26
CA PHE A 322 6.12 9.38 -19.48
C PHE A 322 6.36 9.46 -17.97
N ILE A 323 7.56 9.14 -17.50
CA ILE A 323 7.88 9.16 -16.06
C ILE A 323 7.90 10.59 -15.50
N SER A 324 8.38 11.58 -16.27
CA SER A 324 8.42 12.98 -15.83
C SER A 324 7.03 13.58 -15.67
N ASP A 325 6.11 13.25 -16.57
CA ASP A 325 4.71 13.65 -16.49
C ASP A 325 4.03 13.04 -15.25
N LEU A 326 4.30 11.76 -14.93
CA LEU A 326 3.76 11.11 -13.74
C LEU A 326 4.29 11.72 -12.44
N VAL A 327 5.56 12.07 -12.37
CA VAL A 327 6.13 12.77 -11.19
C VAL A 327 5.52 14.17 -11.06
N THR A 328 5.36 14.89 -12.17
CA THR A 328 4.71 16.21 -12.20
C THR A 328 3.24 16.13 -11.76
N MET A 329 2.51 15.14 -12.25
CA MET A 329 1.14 14.81 -11.84
C MET A 329 1.02 14.61 -10.33
N LEU A 330 1.94 13.83 -9.74
CA LEU A 330 1.94 13.54 -8.30
C LEU A 330 2.28 14.79 -7.47
N ASP A 331 3.26 15.62 -7.92
CA ASP A 331 3.59 16.90 -7.26
C ASP A 331 2.42 17.88 -7.33
N ASN A 332 1.70 17.96 -8.47
CA ASN A 332 0.48 18.76 -8.62
C ASN A 332 -0.64 18.29 -7.68
N THR A 333 -0.84 16.98 -7.60
CA THR A 333 -1.87 16.38 -6.73
C THR A 333 -1.57 16.66 -5.25
N LEU A 334 -0.30 16.63 -4.87
CA LEU A 334 0.13 16.99 -3.52
C LEU A 334 -0.10 18.48 -3.23
N GLU A 335 0.12 19.36 -4.23
CA GLU A 335 -0.19 20.78 -4.12
C GLU A 335 -1.68 21.00 -3.86
N HIS A 336 -2.57 20.34 -4.59
CA HIS A 336 -4.01 20.42 -4.33
C HIS A 336 -4.39 20.02 -2.90
N PHE A 337 -3.66 19.07 -2.30
CA PHE A 337 -3.88 18.72 -0.90
C PHE A 337 -3.45 19.85 0.04
N ILE A 338 -2.29 20.47 -0.19
CA ILE A 338 -1.79 21.58 0.62
C ILE A 338 -2.73 22.79 0.47
N ASP A 339 -3.10 23.17 -0.76
CA ASP A 339 -4.01 24.26 -1.06
C ASP A 339 -5.39 24.10 -0.39
N ASN A 340 -5.86 22.86 -0.24
CA ASN A 340 -7.13 22.60 0.45
C ASN A 340 -7.05 22.87 1.96
N ALA A 341 -5.86 22.81 2.56
CA ALA A 341 -5.65 22.99 3.99
C ALA A 341 -5.26 24.42 4.40
N VAL A 342 -4.68 25.19 3.48
CA VAL A 342 -4.21 26.57 3.73
C VAL A 342 -5.11 27.59 3.04
N GLU A 343 -5.22 28.81 3.61
CA GLU A 343 -5.91 29.95 2.98
C GLU A 343 -5.02 30.61 1.94
N GLU A 344 -3.71 30.62 2.18
CA GLU A 344 -2.69 31.06 1.23
C GLU A 344 -1.38 30.29 1.43
N GLN A 345 -0.61 30.13 0.37
CA GLN A 345 0.70 29.46 0.43
C GLN A 345 1.74 30.35 1.10
N PRO A 346 2.59 29.81 2.00
CA PRO A 346 3.72 30.56 2.57
C PRO A 346 4.64 31.11 1.49
N GLN A 347 4.94 32.41 1.58
CA GLN A 347 5.83 33.09 0.62
C GLN A 347 7.32 32.83 0.88
N ALA A 348 7.66 32.32 2.05
CA ALA A 348 9.01 31.92 2.44
C ALA A 348 8.95 30.58 3.19
N PRO A 349 10.05 29.81 3.25
CA PRO A 349 10.11 28.57 3.99
C PRO A 349 9.70 28.75 5.47
N VAL A 350 8.76 27.90 5.93
CA VAL A 350 8.30 27.86 7.31
C VAL A 350 8.84 26.61 8.00
N ASP A 351 9.58 26.80 9.10
CA ASP A 351 10.37 25.73 9.71
C ASP A 351 9.68 25.02 10.89
N THR A 352 8.56 25.56 11.39
CA THR A 352 7.81 25.01 12.53
C THR A 352 6.33 24.83 12.19
N LEU A 353 5.68 23.87 12.82
CA LEU A 353 4.23 23.70 12.71
C LEU A 353 3.48 24.94 13.23
N GLU A 354 3.95 25.53 14.33
CA GLU A 354 3.34 26.76 14.91
C GLU A 354 3.31 27.90 13.88
N GLY A 355 4.43 28.17 13.21
CA GLY A 355 4.48 29.16 12.14
C GLY A 355 3.61 28.80 10.93
N PHE A 356 3.49 27.51 10.59
CA PHE A 356 2.65 27.05 9.49
C PHE A 356 1.15 27.18 9.81
N MET A 357 0.77 27.09 11.08
CA MET A 357 -0.63 27.27 11.52
C MET A 357 -1.20 28.65 11.18
N GLU A 358 -0.36 29.67 10.98
CA GLU A 358 -0.81 31.01 10.56
C GLU A 358 -1.44 31.02 9.17
N TYR A 359 -1.11 30.03 8.33
CA TYR A 359 -1.63 29.86 6.96
C TYR A 359 -2.81 28.89 6.88
N VAL A 360 -3.03 28.05 7.90
CA VAL A 360 -4.06 27.01 7.92
C VAL A 360 -5.44 27.63 8.16
N GLY A 361 -6.42 27.27 7.33
CA GLY A 361 -7.80 27.69 7.49
C GLY A 361 -8.39 27.25 8.85
N GLN A 362 -9.22 28.11 9.45
CA GLN A 362 -9.77 27.86 10.80
C GLN A 362 -10.58 26.56 10.90
N ASP A 363 -11.25 26.17 9.83
CA ASP A 363 -12.02 24.92 9.71
C ASP A 363 -11.20 23.75 9.16
N LYS A 364 -9.88 23.91 9.01
CA LYS A 364 -8.94 22.94 8.43
C LYS A 364 -7.83 22.49 9.40
N THR A 365 -7.91 22.87 10.66
CA THR A 365 -6.89 22.59 11.68
C THR A 365 -6.59 21.09 11.85
N GLY A 366 -7.56 20.21 11.60
CA GLY A 366 -7.36 18.76 11.62
C GLY A 366 -6.44 18.22 10.52
N PHE A 367 -6.14 19.02 9.47
CA PHE A 367 -5.18 18.67 8.42
C PHE A 367 -3.81 19.35 8.62
N ALA A 368 -3.65 20.21 9.61
CA ALA A 368 -2.48 21.08 9.74
C ALA A 368 -1.15 20.34 9.74
N LYS A 369 -1.00 19.28 10.55
CA LYS A 369 0.23 18.50 10.61
C LYS A 369 0.54 17.78 9.30
N ALA A 370 -0.51 17.28 8.65
CA ALA A 370 -0.39 16.60 7.36
C ALA A 370 0.00 17.57 6.24
N ALA A 371 -0.64 18.74 6.18
CA ALA A 371 -0.30 19.80 5.23
C ALA A 371 1.11 20.36 5.47
N TYR A 372 1.50 20.56 6.72
CA TYR A 372 2.86 20.97 7.09
C TYR A 372 3.91 19.95 6.62
N SER A 373 3.71 18.66 6.90
CA SER A 373 4.61 17.62 6.41
C SER A 373 4.68 17.58 4.88
N ALA A 374 3.52 17.63 4.20
CA ALA A 374 3.45 17.64 2.75
C ALA A 374 4.19 18.85 2.15
N TYR A 375 4.04 20.03 2.73
CA TYR A 375 4.74 21.25 2.36
C TYR A 375 6.27 21.11 2.56
N ARG A 376 6.70 20.57 3.72
CA ARG A 376 8.12 20.46 4.08
C ARG A 376 8.90 19.47 3.22
N GLU A 377 8.32 18.30 2.94
CA GLU A 377 9.05 17.19 2.32
C GLU A 377 8.61 16.85 0.89
N ARG A 378 7.41 17.23 0.49
CA ARG A 378 6.81 16.96 -0.83
C ARG A 378 7.03 15.52 -1.31
N ALA A 379 6.80 14.56 -0.42
CA ALA A 379 6.99 13.15 -0.72
C ALA A 379 5.91 12.64 -1.67
N VAL A 380 6.33 11.95 -2.73
CA VAL A 380 5.46 11.25 -3.67
C VAL A 380 5.87 9.78 -3.78
N GLY A 381 4.97 8.93 -4.26
CA GLY A 381 5.19 7.50 -4.37
C GLY A 381 4.75 6.95 -5.72
N LEU A 382 5.57 7.08 -6.75
CA LEU A 382 5.35 6.38 -8.01
C LEU A 382 5.66 4.89 -7.79
N GLY A 383 4.63 4.04 -7.91
CA GLY A 383 4.73 2.59 -7.77
C GLY A 383 4.69 1.88 -9.11
N ALA A 384 4.49 0.56 -9.04
CA ALA A 384 4.40 -0.30 -10.20
C ALA A 384 3.38 -1.43 -9.99
N MET A 385 2.72 -1.84 -11.07
CA MET A 385 1.90 -3.04 -11.17
C MET A 385 2.23 -3.78 -12.47
N GLY A 386 1.70 -4.97 -12.66
CA GLY A 386 1.89 -5.71 -13.92
C GLY A 386 3.22 -6.45 -14.03
N PHE A 387 3.96 -6.64 -12.94
CA PHE A 387 5.25 -7.33 -12.97
C PHE A 387 5.11 -8.77 -13.47
N HIS A 388 4.22 -9.56 -12.88
CA HIS A 388 3.99 -10.95 -13.32
C HIS A 388 3.33 -11.00 -14.72
N SER A 389 2.43 -10.05 -15.03
CA SER A 389 1.83 -9.95 -16.36
C SER A 389 2.88 -9.73 -17.47
N TYR A 390 3.90 -8.88 -17.21
CA TYR A 390 5.03 -8.73 -18.14
C TYR A 390 5.77 -10.05 -18.36
N LEU A 391 6.05 -10.78 -17.28
CA LEU A 391 6.75 -12.06 -17.37
C LEU A 391 5.93 -13.08 -18.17
N GLN A 392 4.65 -13.22 -17.87
CA GLN A 392 3.74 -14.12 -18.57
C GLN A 392 3.54 -13.74 -20.04
N ARG A 393 3.45 -12.45 -20.35
CA ARG A 393 3.41 -11.93 -21.73
C ARG A 393 4.62 -12.36 -22.55
N ASN A 394 5.78 -12.45 -21.91
CA ASN A 394 7.05 -12.78 -22.54
C ASN A 394 7.46 -14.27 -22.36
N GLY A 395 6.60 -15.12 -21.83
CA GLY A 395 6.89 -16.54 -21.61
C GLY A 395 7.99 -16.78 -20.57
N LEU A 396 8.12 -15.90 -19.56
CA LEU A 396 9.16 -15.95 -18.54
C LEU A 396 8.59 -16.44 -17.21
N SER A 397 9.32 -17.34 -16.54
CA SER A 397 9.01 -17.72 -15.16
C SER A 397 9.25 -16.57 -14.19
N PHE A 398 8.44 -16.50 -13.13
CA PHE A 398 8.66 -15.59 -12.01
C PHE A 398 9.96 -15.93 -11.25
N GLU A 399 10.31 -17.20 -11.21
CA GLU A 399 11.50 -17.75 -10.57
C GLU A 399 12.65 -17.79 -11.56
N GLY A 400 13.63 -16.91 -11.44
CA GLY A 400 14.82 -17.03 -12.28
C GLY A 400 15.51 -15.74 -12.67
N MET A 401 16.61 -15.89 -13.39
CA MET A 401 17.53 -14.82 -13.76
C MET A 401 16.92 -13.80 -14.74
N TYR A 402 16.03 -14.23 -15.61
CA TYR A 402 15.39 -13.33 -16.58
C TYR A 402 14.42 -12.37 -15.89
N ALA A 403 13.62 -12.88 -14.93
CA ALA A 403 12.76 -12.05 -14.10
C ALA A 403 13.59 -11.07 -13.24
N ALA A 404 14.69 -11.53 -12.64
CA ALA A 404 15.62 -10.71 -11.88
C ALA A 404 16.27 -9.61 -12.75
N SER A 405 16.69 -9.93 -13.98
CA SER A 405 17.24 -8.98 -14.93
C SER A 405 16.22 -7.91 -15.33
N PHE A 406 14.99 -8.32 -15.64
CA PHE A 406 13.91 -7.37 -15.95
C PHE A 406 13.60 -6.47 -14.75
N ASN A 407 13.44 -7.04 -13.56
CA ASN A 407 13.22 -6.33 -12.31
C ASN A 407 14.24 -5.19 -12.11
N ASN A 408 15.53 -5.50 -12.21
CA ASN A 408 16.59 -4.52 -12.03
C ASN A 408 16.53 -3.42 -13.12
N ARG A 409 16.40 -3.79 -14.40
CA ARG A 409 16.36 -2.86 -15.52
C ARG A 409 15.16 -1.90 -15.42
N ALA A 410 13.96 -2.42 -15.10
CA ALA A 410 12.76 -1.62 -15.03
C ALA A 410 12.81 -0.60 -13.89
N PHE A 411 13.17 -1.03 -12.68
CA PHE A 411 13.19 -0.13 -11.51
C PHE A 411 14.36 0.86 -11.54
N LYS A 412 15.51 0.49 -12.14
CA LYS A 412 16.58 1.43 -12.42
C LYS A 412 16.12 2.54 -13.36
N HIS A 413 15.47 2.20 -14.47
CA HIS A 413 14.93 3.15 -15.43
C HIS A 413 13.94 4.13 -14.77
N ILE A 414 12.95 3.60 -14.02
CA ILE A 414 11.96 4.43 -13.33
C ILE A 414 12.64 5.38 -12.33
N LYS A 415 13.60 4.90 -11.55
CA LYS A 415 14.30 5.71 -10.55
C LYS A 415 15.11 6.84 -11.19
N GLU A 416 15.85 6.55 -12.24
CA GLU A 416 16.67 7.53 -12.94
C GLU A 416 15.81 8.66 -13.56
N ARG A 417 14.74 8.28 -14.28
CA ARG A 417 13.79 9.24 -14.87
C ARG A 417 13.03 10.06 -13.84
N ALA A 418 12.55 9.42 -12.75
CA ALA A 418 11.85 10.13 -11.68
C ALA A 418 12.77 11.11 -10.94
N THR A 419 14.03 10.75 -10.72
CA THR A 419 15.01 11.64 -10.09
C THR A 419 15.30 12.86 -10.97
N GLU A 420 15.42 12.67 -12.27
CA GLU A 420 15.62 13.77 -13.22
C GLU A 420 14.40 14.69 -13.26
N ALA A 421 13.19 14.13 -13.30
CA ALA A 421 11.95 14.90 -13.22
C ALA A 421 11.88 15.78 -11.95
N SER A 422 12.26 15.25 -10.80
CA SER A 422 12.31 16.02 -9.55
C SER A 422 13.34 17.15 -9.58
N ARG A 423 14.48 16.97 -10.28
CA ARG A 423 15.47 18.05 -10.50
C ARG A 423 14.89 19.17 -11.37
N VAL A 424 14.25 18.81 -12.46
CA VAL A 424 13.59 19.79 -13.34
C VAL A 424 12.53 20.57 -12.56
N LEU A 425 11.68 19.88 -11.78
CA LEU A 425 10.68 20.53 -10.94
C LEU A 425 11.31 21.43 -9.86
N ALA A 426 12.44 21.04 -9.27
CA ALA A 426 13.18 21.90 -8.35
C ALA A 426 13.65 23.21 -9.00
N GLY A 427 14.11 23.14 -10.25
CA GLY A 427 14.47 24.34 -11.03
C GLY A 427 13.29 25.25 -11.36
N LEU A 428 12.11 24.68 -11.58
CA LEU A 428 10.89 25.41 -11.94
C LEU A 428 10.09 25.95 -10.74
N ARG A 429 10.05 25.19 -9.65
CA ARG A 429 9.13 25.40 -8.50
C ARG A 429 9.85 25.55 -7.16
N GLY A 430 11.17 25.42 -7.14
CA GLY A 430 11.98 25.36 -5.93
C GLY A 430 12.09 23.96 -5.32
N GLU A 431 13.08 23.76 -4.48
CA GLU A 431 13.28 22.54 -3.69
C GLU A 431 12.26 22.48 -2.54
N ALA A 432 11.92 21.27 -2.08
CA ALA A 432 11.20 21.14 -0.81
C ALA A 432 12.04 21.70 0.35
N PRO A 433 11.44 22.36 1.35
CA PRO A 433 12.20 22.93 2.47
C PRO A 433 13.14 21.92 3.16
N ASP A 434 12.70 20.67 3.36
CA ASP A 434 13.54 19.61 3.95
C ASP A 434 14.64 19.08 3.02
N MET A 435 14.62 19.48 1.76
CA MET A 435 15.59 19.09 0.75
C MET A 435 16.49 20.24 0.30
N ALA A 436 16.48 21.35 1.01
CA ALA A 436 17.24 22.55 0.64
C ALA A 436 18.72 22.26 0.34
N GLY A 437 19.20 22.69 -0.82
CA GLY A 437 20.55 22.43 -1.34
C GLY A 437 20.79 21.01 -1.83
N SER A 438 19.73 20.22 -2.11
CA SER A 438 19.84 18.87 -2.71
C SER A 438 19.68 18.88 -4.23
N GLY A 439 19.10 19.93 -4.80
CA GLY A 439 18.68 20.00 -6.20
C GLY A 439 17.40 19.20 -6.51
N LEU A 440 16.63 18.78 -5.49
CA LEU A 440 15.42 17.97 -5.66
C LEU A 440 14.17 18.67 -5.14
N ARG A 441 13.08 18.60 -5.91
CA ARG A 441 11.76 19.05 -5.50
C ARG A 441 11.17 18.17 -4.42
N ASN A 442 11.35 16.86 -4.48
CA ASN A 442 10.67 15.85 -3.68
C ASN A 442 11.69 15.09 -2.82
N SER A 443 11.38 14.87 -1.54
CA SER A 443 12.23 14.05 -0.65
C SER A 443 12.24 12.58 -1.06
N HIS A 444 11.08 12.07 -1.46
CA HIS A 444 10.89 10.69 -1.91
C HIS A 444 10.09 10.67 -3.21
N LEU A 445 10.34 9.67 -4.05
CA LEU A 445 9.77 9.56 -5.39
C LEU A 445 9.04 8.24 -5.65
N LEU A 446 9.52 7.12 -5.07
CA LEU A 446 9.00 5.79 -5.34
C LEU A 446 8.52 5.08 -4.07
N ALA A 447 7.32 4.48 -4.18
CA ALA A 447 6.74 3.55 -3.20
C ALA A 447 5.85 2.55 -3.95
N ILE A 448 5.85 1.28 -3.57
CA ILE A 448 5.10 0.26 -4.30
C ILE A 448 3.91 -0.19 -3.48
N ALA A 449 2.72 0.30 -3.86
CA ALA A 449 1.43 -0.03 -3.26
C ALA A 449 0.90 -1.40 -3.75
N PRO A 450 -0.12 -2.00 -3.08
CA PRO A 450 -0.67 -3.30 -3.46
C PRO A 450 -1.42 -3.31 -4.80
N ASN A 451 -2.02 -2.20 -5.21
CA ASN A 451 -2.70 -1.97 -6.49
C ASN A 451 -3.85 -2.95 -6.82
N ALA A 452 -4.56 -3.48 -5.84
CA ALA A 452 -5.60 -4.47 -6.09
C ALA A 452 -6.72 -3.94 -7.01
N SER A 453 -7.27 -2.75 -6.73
CA SER A 453 -8.30 -2.13 -7.57
C SER A 453 -7.72 -1.50 -8.84
N SER A 454 -6.57 -0.82 -8.75
CA SER A 454 -5.94 -0.16 -9.90
C SER A 454 -5.56 -1.15 -10.99
N SER A 455 -5.10 -2.36 -10.63
CA SER A 455 -4.76 -3.41 -11.61
C SER A 455 -5.99 -3.91 -12.37
N ILE A 456 -7.14 -4.02 -11.70
CA ILE A 456 -8.41 -4.43 -12.35
C ILE A 456 -8.80 -3.42 -13.43
N ILE A 457 -8.82 -2.13 -13.08
CA ILE A 457 -9.24 -1.06 -14.01
C ILE A 457 -8.17 -0.69 -15.04
N CYS A 458 -6.95 -1.19 -14.87
CA CYS A 458 -5.82 -1.06 -15.80
C CYS A 458 -5.70 -2.30 -16.70
N GLY A 459 -6.76 -2.67 -17.40
CA GLY A 459 -6.79 -3.81 -18.32
C GLY A 459 -6.64 -5.19 -17.66
N GLY A 460 -6.90 -5.31 -16.35
CA GLY A 460 -6.79 -6.59 -15.64
C GLY A 460 -5.35 -7.12 -15.55
N THR A 461 -4.38 -6.23 -15.39
CA THR A 461 -2.97 -6.60 -15.18
C THR A 461 -2.74 -7.25 -13.81
N SER A 462 -1.58 -7.88 -13.58
CA SER A 462 -1.27 -8.43 -12.25
C SER A 462 -1.07 -7.29 -11.22
N PRO A 463 -1.57 -7.45 -9.98
CA PRO A 463 -1.45 -6.40 -8.99
C PRO A 463 0.00 -6.23 -8.53
N SER A 464 0.44 -4.97 -8.35
CA SER A 464 1.74 -4.64 -7.79
C SER A 464 2.90 -5.39 -8.47
N ILE A 465 3.80 -5.89 -7.63
CA ILE A 465 5.00 -6.67 -7.97
C ILE A 465 4.83 -8.16 -7.65
N GLU A 466 3.64 -8.55 -7.22
CA GLU A 466 3.35 -9.91 -6.73
C GLU A 466 3.02 -10.88 -7.86
N PRO A 467 3.23 -12.18 -7.61
CA PRO A 467 2.75 -13.21 -8.52
C PRO A 467 1.22 -13.30 -8.52
N THR A 468 0.65 -13.70 -9.64
CA THR A 468 -0.79 -13.90 -9.81
C THR A 468 -1.28 -15.06 -8.94
N ARG A 469 -2.35 -14.84 -8.17
CA ARG A 469 -2.87 -15.84 -7.22
C ARG A 469 -3.47 -17.08 -7.88
N ALA A 470 -4.11 -16.90 -9.03
CA ALA A 470 -4.77 -17.98 -9.78
C ALA A 470 -4.91 -17.59 -11.25
N ASN A 471 -4.83 -18.54 -12.17
CA ASN A 471 -5.03 -18.30 -13.60
C ASN A 471 -6.52 -18.21 -14.00
N ILE A 472 -7.41 -18.54 -13.08
CA ILE A 472 -8.85 -18.33 -13.20
C ILE A 472 -9.45 -18.17 -11.81
N PHE A 473 -10.32 -17.18 -11.63
CA PHE A 473 -11.07 -16.97 -10.39
C PHE A 473 -12.42 -16.34 -10.66
N THR A 474 -13.33 -16.49 -9.72
CA THR A 474 -14.63 -15.80 -9.74
C THR A 474 -14.60 -14.63 -8.77
N HIS A 475 -14.78 -13.43 -9.29
CA HIS A 475 -14.91 -12.22 -8.49
C HIS A 475 -16.39 -11.85 -8.36
N LYS A 476 -16.84 -11.61 -7.13
CA LYS A 476 -18.21 -11.17 -6.82
C LYS A 476 -18.20 -9.68 -6.54
N THR A 477 -19.01 -8.92 -7.27
CA THR A 477 -19.26 -7.49 -7.07
C THR A 477 -20.73 -7.27 -6.74
N LEU A 478 -21.10 -6.03 -6.42
CA LEU A 478 -22.51 -5.63 -6.27
C LEU A 478 -23.33 -5.87 -7.54
N SER A 479 -22.70 -5.73 -8.70
CA SER A 479 -23.32 -5.89 -10.02
C SER A 479 -23.34 -7.32 -10.55
N GLY A 480 -22.64 -8.28 -9.90
CA GLY A 480 -22.66 -9.69 -10.33
C GLY A 480 -21.40 -10.48 -10.00
N SER A 481 -21.34 -11.70 -10.54
CA SER A 481 -20.17 -12.59 -10.45
C SER A 481 -19.46 -12.66 -11.79
N TYR A 482 -18.18 -12.33 -11.81
CA TYR A 482 -17.34 -12.30 -13.00
C TYR A 482 -16.31 -13.40 -12.94
N ARG A 483 -16.22 -14.20 -14.02
CA ARG A 483 -15.18 -15.22 -14.18
C ARG A 483 -14.02 -14.60 -14.92
N VAL A 484 -12.93 -14.34 -14.21
CA VAL A 484 -11.73 -13.70 -14.76
C VAL A 484 -10.71 -14.79 -15.10
N LYS A 485 -10.26 -14.80 -16.34
CA LYS A 485 -9.23 -15.71 -16.87
C LYS A 485 -7.94 -14.95 -17.11
N ASN A 486 -6.80 -15.62 -16.91
CA ASN A 486 -5.50 -15.08 -17.29
C ASN A 486 -5.42 -14.95 -18.82
N LYS A 487 -5.34 -13.73 -19.33
CA LYS A 487 -5.36 -13.42 -20.77
C LYS A 487 -4.18 -14.02 -21.55
N TYR A 488 -3.03 -14.19 -20.92
CA TYR A 488 -1.84 -14.77 -21.56
C TYR A 488 -1.91 -16.29 -21.62
N LEU A 489 -2.44 -16.92 -20.57
CA LEU A 489 -2.74 -18.36 -20.60
C LEU A 489 -3.83 -18.66 -21.63
N GLU A 490 -4.86 -17.82 -21.72
CA GLU A 490 -5.93 -17.99 -22.71
C GLU A 490 -5.37 -17.95 -24.14
N LYS A 491 -4.52 -16.97 -24.47
CA LYS A 491 -3.82 -16.89 -25.76
C LYS A 491 -2.93 -18.10 -26.04
N LEU A 492 -2.21 -18.59 -25.03
CA LEU A 492 -1.40 -19.79 -25.16
C LEU A 492 -2.28 -21.01 -25.47
N LEU A 493 -3.35 -21.22 -24.72
CA LEU A 493 -4.30 -22.31 -24.92
C LEU A 493 -4.98 -22.20 -26.29
N GLU A 494 -5.30 -21.02 -26.78
CA GLU A 494 -5.82 -20.78 -28.14
C GLU A 494 -4.81 -21.23 -29.21
N SER A 495 -3.56 -20.82 -29.08
CA SER A 495 -2.51 -21.17 -30.02
C SER A 495 -2.26 -22.70 -30.14
N LYS A 496 -2.59 -23.41 -29.07
CA LYS A 496 -2.48 -24.89 -28.99
C LYS A 496 -3.80 -25.61 -29.32
N GLY A 497 -4.89 -24.87 -29.61
CA GLY A 497 -6.21 -25.48 -29.83
C GLY A 497 -6.82 -26.09 -28.55
N MET A 498 -6.37 -25.65 -27.39
CA MET A 498 -6.77 -26.18 -26.08
C MET A 498 -7.72 -25.21 -25.30
N ASN A 499 -8.06 -24.05 -25.84
CA ASN A 499 -8.94 -23.10 -25.18
C ASN A 499 -10.41 -23.58 -25.19
N ASN A 500 -10.78 -24.41 -24.22
CA ASN A 500 -12.13 -24.96 -24.10
C ASN A 500 -12.58 -25.04 -22.63
N GLU A 501 -13.89 -25.17 -22.43
CA GLU A 501 -14.51 -25.16 -21.09
C GLU A 501 -14.00 -26.29 -20.17
N LYS A 502 -13.59 -27.44 -20.72
CA LYS A 502 -13.07 -28.55 -19.92
C LYS A 502 -11.75 -28.14 -19.26
N ILE A 503 -10.80 -27.63 -20.04
CA ILE A 503 -9.49 -27.19 -19.54
C ILE A 503 -9.68 -26.11 -18.47
N TRP A 504 -10.53 -25.13 -18.70
CA TRP A 504 -10.79 -24.09 -17.68
C TRP A 504 -11.48 -24.59 -16.42
N LYS A 505 -12.32 -25.62 -16.51
CA LYS A 505 -12.87 -26.31 -15.33
C LYS A 505 -11.79 -27.07 -14.56
N ASP A 506 -10.89 -27.76 -15.26
CA ASP A 506 -9.78 -28.46 -14.62
C ASP A 506 -8.82 -27.50 -13.91
N ILE A 507 -8.46 -26.38 -14.55
CA ILE A 507 -7.66 -25.30 -13.92
C ILE A 507 -8.40 -24.72 -12.70
N SER A 508 -9.71 -24.47 -12.80
CA SER A 508 -10.51 -23.93 -11.69
C SER A 508 -10.61 -24.93 -10.52
N ALA A 509 -10.74 -26.23 -10.81
CA ALA A 509 -10.77 -27.27 -9.79
C ALA A 509 -9.41 -27.42 -9.06
N ALA A 510 -8.31 -27.07 -9.75
CA ALA A 510 -6.95 -27.01 -9.21
C ALA A 510 -6.60 -25.61 -8.65
N GLU A 511 -7.60 -24.84 -8.18
CA GLU A 511 -7.43 -23.50 -7.59
C GLU A 511 -6.66 -22.50 -8.48
N GLY A 512 -6.74 -22.70 -9.79
CA GLY A 512 -6.07 -21.86 -10.79
C GLY A 512 -4.71 -22.36 -11.25
N SER A 513 -4.21 -23.47 -10.70
CA SER A 513 -2.94 -24.10 -11.12
C SER A 513 -3.05 -24.76 -12.50
N VAL A 514 -1.96 -24.71 -13.27
CA VAL A 514 -1.80 -25.39 -14.55
C VAL A 514 -0.92 -26.64 -14.47
N ALA A 515 -0.41 -26.98 -13.29
CA ALA A 515 0.58 -28.04 -13.09
C ALA A 515 0.14 -29.39 -13.66
N ALA A 516 -1.14 -29.74 -13.53
CA ALA A 516 -1.72 -31.00 -14.00
C ALA A 516 -2.25 -30.96 -15.45
N ILE A 517 -2.14 -29.83 -16.17
CA ILE A 517 -2.69 -29.68 -17.50
C ILE A 517 -1.77 -30.40 -18.52
N GLU A 518 -2.27 -31.47 -19.13
CA GLU A 518 -1.59 -32.15 -20.21
C GLU A 518 -1.53 -31.27 -21.48
N GLY A 519 -0.42 -31.34 -22.22
CA GLY A 519 -0.20 -30.56 -23.45
C GLY A 519 0.49 -29.22 -23.25
N LEU A 520 0.71 -28.75 -21.99
CA LEU A 520 1.63 -27.67 -21.66
C LEU A 520 3.02 -28.24 -21.39
N SER A 521 4.06 -27.57 -21.90
CA SER A 521 5.45 -27.89 -21.55
C SER A 521 5.77 -27.47 -20.12
N GLU A 522 6.84 -28.01 -19.54
CA GLU A 522 7.27 -27.62 -18.18
C GLU A 522 7.61 -26.11 -18.11
N GLU A 523 8.21 -25.53 -19.15
CA GLU A 523 8.50 -24.09 -19.21
C GLU A 523 7.22 -23.25 -19.24
N GLU A 524 6.18 -23.70 -19.94
CA GLU A 524 4.87 -23.03 -19.95
C GLU A 524 4.19 -23.14 -18.59
N LYS A 525 4.26 -24.28 -17.91
CA LYS A 525 3.75 -24.45 -16.54
C LYS A 525 4.49 -23.55 -15.57
N GLU A 526 5.82 -23.46 -15.65
CA GLU A 526 6.63 -22.54 -14.83
C GLU A 526 6.23 -21.08 -15.04
N THR A 527 5.92 -20.65 -16.27
CA THR A 527 5.48 -19.30 -16.60
C THR A 527 4.14 -18.96 -15.95
N PHE A 528 3.24 -19.93 -15.81
CA PHE A 528 1.89 -19.73 -15.27
C PHE A 528 1.70 -20.29 -13.86
N LYS A 529 2.78 -20.54 -13.11
CA LYS A 529 2.69 -20.84 -11.68
C LYS A 529 1.88 -19.78 -10.96
N THR A 530 1.03 -20.22 -10.05
CA THR A 530 0.27 -19.35 -9.15
C THR A 530 1.14 -18.92 -7.96
N ALA A 531 0.72 -17.87 -7.25
CA ALA A 531 1.49 -17.32 -6.13
C ALA A 531 1.86 -18.36 -5.05
N PRO A 532 0.98 -19.30 -4.62
CA PRO A 532 1.35 -20.35 -3.67
C PRO A 532 2.34 -21.38 -4.21
N GLU A 533 2.38 -21.60 -5.53
CA GLU A 533 3.29 -22.56 -6.17
C GLU A 533 4.72 -22.00 -6.31
N ILE A 534 4.86 -20.68 -6.28
CA ILE A 534 6.14 -19.99 -6.37
C ILE A 534 6.87 -20.06 -5.01
N ASN A 535 8.17 -20.40 -5.04
CA ASN A 535 8.98 -20.29 -3.84
C ASN A 535 9.06 -18.85 -3.37
N GLN A 536 8.53 -18.57 -2.18
CA GLN A 536 8.38 -17.22 -1.64
C GLN A 536 9.72 -16.51 -1.38
N ILE A 537 10.82 -17.23 -1.33
CA ILE A 537 12.17 -16.63 -1.31
C ILE A 537 12.40 -15.79 -2.57
N TRP A 538 11.86 -16.18 -3.75
CA TRP A 538 11.97 -15.36 -4.95
C TRP A 538 11.19 -14.04 -4.85
N VAL A 539 10.04 -14.04 -4.16
CA VAL A 539 9.31 -12.79 -3.87
C VAL A 539 10.18 -11.83 -3.05
N ILE A 540 10.82 -12.36 -2.00
CA ILE A 540 11.73 -11.58 -1.14
C ILE A 540 12.97 -11.11 -1.93
N GLU A 541 13.60 -11.99 -2.71
CA GLU A 541 14.79 -11.65 -3.50
C GLU A 541 14.50 -10.57 -4.55
N HIS A 542 13.40 -10.66 -5.27
CA HIS A 542 12.99 -9.62 -6.22
C HIS A 542 12.72 -8.29 -5.51
N ALA A 543 12.06 -8.31 -4.34
CA ALA A 543 11.83 -7.11 -3.54
C ALA A 543 13.14 -6.51 -3.05
N TYR A 544 14.09 -7.33 -2.61
CA TYR A 544 15.41 -6.88 -2.18
C TYR A 544 16.24 -6.28 -3.33
N GLN A 545 16.25 -6.92 -4.50
CA GLN A 545 16.95 -6.42 -5.69
C GLN A 545 16.47 -5.05 -6.15
N ARG A 546 15.16 -4.74 -6.06
CA ARG A 546 14.62 -3.43 -6.44
C ARG A 546 14.70 -2.38 -5.33
N GLN A 547 14.91 -2.78 -4.08
CA GLN A 547 14.95 -1.88 -2.92
C GLN A 547 15.90 -0.69 -3.07
N PRO A 548 17.11 -0.78 -3.68
CA PRO A 548 17.98 0.36 -3.91
C PRO A 548 17.38 1.45 -4.80
N TYR A 549 16.40 1.08 -5.64
CA TYR A 549 15.71 2.02 -6.52
C TYR A 549 14.44 2.61 -5.89
N VAL A 550 13.85 1.93 -4.90
CA VAL A 550 12.62 2.35 -4.22
C VAL A 550 12.96 3.05 -2.92
N CYS A 551 12.95 4.38 -2.92
CA CYS A 551 13.37 5.18 -1.76
C CYS A 551 12.49 4.98 -0.52
N GLN A 552 11.18 4.78 -0.68
CA GLN A 552 10.31 4.32 0.40
C GLN A 552 10.30 2.78 0.48
N SER A 553 9.16 2.13 0.71
CA SER A 553 9.08 0.69 0.79
C SER A 553 8.14 0.07 -0.24
N GLN A 554 7.79 -1.19 -0.05
CA GLN A 554 7.02 -2.03 -0.95
C GLN A 554 6.03 -2.85 -0.12
N SER A 555 4.78 -2.95 -0.56
CA SER A 555 3.77 -3.82 0.05
C SER A 555 4.02 -5.28 -0.37
N VAL A 556 4.95 -5.95 0.31
CA VAL A 556 5.37 -7.31 -0.04
C VAL A 556 4.47 -8.33 0.66
N ASN A 557 3.54 -8.92 -0.10
CA ASN A 557 2.77 -10.08 0.34
C ASN A 557 3.57 -11.38 0.17
N THR A 558 3.38 -12.31 1.10
CA THR A 558 3.87 -13.68 0.96
C THR A 558 2.68 -14.64 0.92
N PHE A 559 2.78 -15.70 0.10
CA PHE A 559 1.68 -16.61 -0.18
C PHE A 559 2.07 -18.03 0.22
N PHE A 560 1.27 -18.61 1.12
CA PHE A 560 1.55 -19.93 1.63
C PHE A 560 0.30 -20.80 1.56
N GLU A 561 0.49 -22.08 1.31
CA GLU A 561 -0.55 -23.06 1.37
C GLU A 561 -0.18 -24.11 2.42
N PRO A 562 -0.88 -24.11 3.58
CA PRO A 562 -0.57 -25.04 4.65
C PRO A 562 -0.91 -26.47 4.21
N PRO A 563 -0.10 -27.46 4.64
CA PRO A 563 -0.42 -28.84 4.35
C PRO A 563 -1.78 -29.24 4.95
N PRO A 564 -2.48 -30.23 4.34
CA PRO A 564 -3.74 -30.74 4.89
C PRO A 564 -3.58 -31.17 6.35
N SER A 565 -4.63 -30.97 7.16
CA SER A 565 -4.59 -31.28 8.61
C SER A 565 -4.24 -32.74 8.96
N ASN A 566 -4.43 -33.65 8.01
CA ASN A 566 -4.08 -35.08 8.14
C ASN A 566 -2.70 -35.43 7.56
N ALA A 567 -1.94 -34.43 7.12
CA ALA A 567 -0.56 -34.67 6.65
C ALA A 567 0.34 -35.17 7.81
N PRO A 568 1.43 -35.90 7.51
CA PRO A 568 2.41 -36.29 8.53
C PRO A 568 2.98 -35.09 9.28
N GLN A 569 3.31 -35.30 10.57
CA GLN A 569 3.91 -34.23 11.42
C GLN A 569 5.18 -33.64 10.79
N GLU A 570 6.01 -34.47 10.18
CA GLU A 570 7.23 -34.05 9.49
C GLU A 570 6.92 -33.02 8.38
N THR A 571 5.81 -33.20 7.63
CA THR A 571 5.39 -32.25 6.59
C THR A 571 4.98 -30.91 7.20
N HIS A 572 4.27 -30.92 8.33
CA HIS A 572 3.93 -29.70 9.06
C HIS A 572 5.17 -28.99 9.60
N ASP A 573 6.14 -29.73 10.13
CA ASP A 573 7.40 -29.19 10.66
C ASP A 573 8.22 -28.54 9.54
N GLN A 574 8.37 -29.20 8.40
CA GLN A 574 9.05 -28.67 7.22
C GLN A 574 8.36 -27.39 6.68
N TYR A 575 7.04 -27.39 6.68
CA TYR A 575 6.27 -26.20 6.29
C TYR A 575 6.52 -25.01 7.25
N LEU A 576 6.49 -25.25 8.55
CA LEU A 576 6.76 -24.19 9.55
C LEU A 576 8.20 -23.66 9.46
N GLU A 577 9.16 -24.56 9.19
CA GLU A 577 10.55 -24.17 8.96
C GLU A 577 10.68 -23.29 7.70
N TYR A 578 10.01 -23.67 6.60
CA TYR A 578 9.98 -22.88 5.38
C TYR A 578 9.35 -21.49 5.61
N VAL A 579 8.19 -21.43 6.26
CA VAL A 579 7.52 -20.18 6.62
C VAL A 579 8.43 -19.29 7.45
N ASN A 580 9.05 -19.86 8.50
CA ASN A 580 10.00 -19.12 9.34
C ASN A 580 11.19 -18.59 8.53
N ASN A 581 11.79 -19.41 7.66
CA ASN A 581 12.92 -19.02 6.83
C ASN A 581 12.56 -17.83 5.90
N VAL A 582 11.40 -17.86 5.24
CA VAL A 582 10.94 -16.75 4.39
C VAL A 582 10.80 -15.45 5.20
N HIS A 583 10.18 -15.52 6.40
CA HIS A 583 10.02 -14.35 7.26
C HIS A 583 11.35 -13.84 7.80
N TRP A 584 12.25 -14.75 8.16
CA TRP A 584 13.58 -14.40 8.63
C TRP A 584 14.40 -13.68 7.56
N VAL A 585 14.44 -14.23 6.35
CA VAL A 585 15.11 -13.60 5.20
C VAL A 585 14.48 -12.24 4.89
N GLY A 586 13.16 -12.15 4.89
CA GLY A 586 12.43 -10.92 4.64
C GLY A 586 12.70 -9.83 5.68
N ALA A 587 12.63 -10.14 6.96
CA ALA A 587 12.89 -9.19 8.06
C ALA A 587 14.33 -8.66 8.07
N ASN A 588 15.30 -9.50 7.66
CA ASN A 588 16.71 -9.10 7.57
C ASN A 588 17.04 -8.30 6.32
N LYS A 589 16.33 -8.51 5.20
CA LYS A 589 16.66 -7.88 3.91
C LYS A 589 15.80 -6.67 3.58
N LEU A 590 14.51 -6.72 3.92
CA LEU A 590 13.52 -5.73 3.46
C LEU A 590 13.27 -4.64 4.49
N LYS A 591 12.78 -3.50 4.02
CA LYS A 591 12.26 -2.43 4.87
C LYS A 591 10.94 -2.83 5.52
N SER A 592 10.08 -3.56 4.79
CA SER A 592 8.79 -4.01 5.31
C SER A 592 8.31 -5.30 4.65
N MET A 593 7.47 -6.04 5.37
CA MET A 593 6.67 -7.18 4.91
C MET A 593 5.21 -6.90 5.25
N TYR A 594 4.33 -7.06 4.26
CA TYR A 594 2.90 -6.79 4.38
C TYR A 594 2.14 -8.01 4.89
N TYR A 595 1.13 -8.52 4.18
CA TYR A 595 0.35 -9.66 4.64
C TYR A 595 1.06 -11.02 4.45
N TYR A 596 0.77 -11.92 5.38
CA TYR A 596 0.84 -13.35 5.16
C TYR A 596 -0.49 -13.82 4.55
N ARG A 597 -0.48 -14.34 3.34
CA ARG A 597 -1.68 -14.75 2.61
C ARG A 597 -1.76 -16.28 2.56
N THR A 598 -2.93 -16.82 2.91
CA THR A 598 -3.22 -18.25 2.83
C THR A 598 -4.69 -18.48 2.49
N THR A 599 -5.01 -19.56 1.80
CA THR A 599 -6.39 -20.01 1.54
C THR A 599 -7.10 -20.43 2.82
N ALA A 600 -6.39 -21.00 3.80
CA ALA A 600 -6.96 -21.45 5.06
C ALA A 600 -7.50 -20.29 5.94
N ALA A 601 -6.81 -19.14 6.00
CA ALA A 601 -7.29 -17.97 6.72
C ALA A 601 -8.59 -17.40 6.13
N ARG A 602 -8.73 -17.43 4.82
CA ARG A 602 -9.94 -16.99 4.10
C ARG A 602 -11.16 -17.86 4.46
N ASN A 603 -10.98 -19.16 4.65
CA ASN A 603 -12.04 -20.07 5.07
C ASN A 603 -12.43 -19.85 6.54
N ALA A 604 -11.49 -19.48 7.42
CA ALA A 604 -11.77 -19.17 8.82
C ALA A 604 -12.56 -17.85 8.98
N GLU A 605 -12.25 -16.82 8.20
CA GLU A 605 -13.01 -15.57 8.17
C GLU A 605 -14.46 -15.81 7.69
N ASN A 606 -14.67 -16.66 6.70
CA ASN A 606 -16.01 -17.02 6.21
C ASN A 606 -16.84 -17.87 7.18
N VAL A 607 -16.22 -18.63 8.08
CA VAL A 607 -16.92 -19.49 9.05
C VAL A 607 -17.38 -18.72 10.29
N ASN A 608 -16.72 -17.64 10.69
CA ASN A 608 -17.03 -16.86 11.88
C ASN A 608 -18.08 -15.75 11.69
N VAL A 609 -18.57 -15.50 10.48
CA VAL A 609 -19.57 -14.47 10.20
C VAL A 609 -20.98 -15.07 10.09
N LYS A 610 -21.47 -15.66 11.18
CA LYS A 610 -22.92 -15.93 11.39
C LYS A 610 -23.51 -15.01 12.47
N ILE A 611 -23.32 -13.71 12.32
CA ILE A 611 -24.21 -12.72 12.94
C ILE A 611 -25.07 -12.19 11.78
N PRO A 612 -26.42 -12.12 11.94
CA PRO A 612 -27.24 -11.52 10.91
C PRO A 612 -26.89 -10.03 10.83
N ARG A 613 -25.95 -9.71 10.00
CA ARG A 613 -25.66 -8.32 9.59
C ARG A 613 -26.78 -7.92 8.64
N ILE A 614 -27.40 -6.77 8.90
CA ILE A 614 -28.00 -5.97 7.83
C ILE A 614 -27.00 -6.04 6.68
N LYS A 615 -27.43 -6.51 5.51
CA LYS A 615 -26.60 -6.77 4.34
C LYS A 615 -25.68 -5.59 4.00
N LEU A 616 -24.54 -5.55 4.65
CA LEU A 616 -23.36 -4.85 4.15
C LEU A 616 -22.48 -5.98 3.63
N GLU A 617 -22.39 -6.09 2.33
CA GLU A 617 -21.61 -7.13 1.65
C GLU A 617 -20.15 -7.06 2.12
N GLU A 618 -19.59 -8.25 2.39
CA GLU A 618 -18.18 -8.42 2.75
C GLU A 618 -17.30 -7.94 1.58
N GLY A 619 -16.88 -6.69 1.64
CA GLY A 619 -15.85 -6.16 0.77
C GLY A 619 -14.48 -6.47 1.35
N GLU A 620 -13.55 -6.90 0.53
CA GLU A 620 -12.12 -6.78 0.81
C GLU A 620 -11.82 -5.39 1.36
N CYS A 621 -10.81 -5.24 2.21
CA CYS A 621 -10.48 -3.96 2.83
C CYS A 621 -10.18 -2.91 1.74
N LEU A 622 -11.20 -2.12 1.37
CA LEU A 622 -11.12 -1.13 0.29
C LEU A 622 -10.10 -0.01 0.58
N SER A 623 -9.71 0.17 1.85
CA SER A 623 -8.69 1.14 2.24
C SER A 623 -7.26 0.64 2.02
N CYS A 624 -7.05 -0.69 1.89
CA CYS A 624 -5.75 -1.27 1.53
C CYS A 624 -5.54 -1.36 0.02
N GLU A 625 -6.53 -0.98 -0.79
CA GLU A 625 -6.55 -1.14 -2.25
C GLU A 625 -6.22 0.15 -3.01
N GLY A 626 -5.63 1.14 -2.38
CA GLY A 626 -5.28 2.42 -3.00
C GLY A 626 -4.04 2.41 -3.87
#